data_328a8462de1f3dbfc4bf8c459d06a26e
#
_entry.id   328a8462de1f3dbfc4bf8c459d06a26e
#
_cell.length_a   1.000
_cell.length_b   1.000
_cell.length_c   1.000
_cell.angle_alpha   90.00
_cell.angle_beta   90.00
_cell.angle_gamma   90.00
#
_symmetry.space_group_name_H-M   'P 1'
#
loop_
_entity.id
_entity.type
_entity.pdbx_description
1 polymer ?
#
loop_
_entity_poly.entity_id
_entity_poly.type
_entity_poly.pdbx_seq_one_letter_code
_entity_poly.pdbx_strand_id
1 'polypeptide(L)'
;PMHRTLGICYYPEHWPQDQWTDDAARMVAAGLSWVRIGEFGWARMEAVPGTLTWDWLDRAINVLGTAGLKVVLGTPTATPPRWMLDKYPDMLAVDAQARARKFGSRRHYDFSHPGYRDECRRIARLMGERYGANPYVAAWQIDNEYDCHDTTLSYSDAARRGFQDWLAQRYQSPAALNRAWGNVFWSMDYDSFDQIDLPNLTVTEPNPAHVLAFRRFSSDQVVAFNRAQVNIIRAQSDAPISHNYMGRITDFDHFAVGADLEIATWDSYPLGFLEDRVGATQEDQRHFARQGDPDFQAFHHDLYRAVGRGRWWVMEQQPGPVNWAPHNPAPLPGMVRLWTWEAFAHG
;
A
#
# COMPACT_ATOMS: atom_id res chain seq x y z
N PRO A 1 4.73 24.65 -17.61
CA PRO A 1 5.53 23.43 -17.81
C PRO A 1 5.61 22.67 -16.51
N MET A 2 5.16 21.41 -16.50
CA MET A 2 5.39 20.53 -15.34
C MET A 2 6.91 20.34 -15.22
N HIS A 3 7.50 20.82 -14.13
CA HIS A 3 8.89 20.55 -13.84
C HIS A 3 8.99 19.09 -13.37
N ARG A 4 9.59 18.24 -14.17
CA ARG A 4 9.93 16.88 -13.77
C ARG A 4 11.07 16.94 -12.79
N THR A 5 10.91 16.26 -11.67
CA THR A 5 11.84 16.30 -10.54
C THR A 5 12.18 14.89 -10.06
N LEU A 6 13.29 14.78 -9.37
CA LEU A 6 13.75 13.52 -8.77
C LEU A 6 13.61 13.57 -7.25
N GLY A 7 13.37 12.42 -6.68
CA GLY A 7 13.28 12.21 -5.24
C GLY A 7 13.92 10.91 -4.81
N ILE A 8 13.91 10.66 -3.53
CA ILE A 8 14.44 9.45 -2.90
C ILE A 8 13.54 9.03 -1.74
N CYS A 9 13.48 7.72 -1.47
CA CYS A 9 12.97 7.19 -0.20
C CYS A 9 14.10 7.20 0.80
N TYR A 10 13.84 7.74 1.98
CA TYR A 10 14.82 7.86 3.06
C TYR A 10 14.20 7.39 4.37
N TYR A 11 15.02 6.79 5.22
CA TYR A 11 14.60 6.26 6.52
C TYR A 11 15.48 6.85 7.61
N PRO A 12 15.15 8.05 8.12
CA PRO A 12 15.94 8.71 9.16
C PRO A 12 16.18 7.82 10.39
N GLU A 13 15.17 7.03 10.75
CA GLU A 13 15.20 6.09 11.87
C GLU A 13 16.24 4.96 11.73
N HIS A 14 16.81 4.76 10.53
CA HIS A 14 17.87 3.77 10.29
C HIS A 14 19.28 4.33 10.51
N TRP A 15 19.41 5.66 10.61
CA TRP A 15 20.71 6.33 10.61
C TRP A 15 20.90 7.17 11.87
N PRO A 16 22.15 7.35 12.35
CA PRO A 16 22.45 8.30 13.42
C PRO A 16 22.00 9.70 13.05
N GLN A 17 21.45 10.43 14.03
CA GLN A 17 20.88 11.76 13.77
C GLN A 17 21.90 12.80 13.32
N ASP A 18 23.17 12.62 13.66
CA ASP A 18 24.27 13.50 13.23
C ASP A 18 24.63 13.36 11.75
N GLN A 19 24.22 12.26 11.10
CA GLN A 19 24.38 12.05 9.65
C GLN A 19 23.29 12.74 8.81
N TRP A 20 22.14 13.04 9.37
CA TRP A 20 20.98 13.51 8.58
C TRP A 20 21.27 14.80 7.81
N THR A 21 22.03 15.73 8.40
CA THR A 21 22.38 17.00 7.73
C THR A 21 23.29 16.76 6.52
N ASP A 22 24.27 15.87 6.65
CA ASP A 22 25.16 15.51 5.54
C ASP A 22 24.41 14.76 4.43
N ASP A 23 23.54 13.81 4.82
CA ASP A 23 22.70 13.08 3.87
C ASP A 23 21.78 14.05 3.09
N ALA A 24 21.14 15.00 3.77
CA ALA A 24 20.31 16.02 3.13
C ALA A 24 21.11 16.89 2.15
N ALA A 25 22.31 17.30 2.52
CA ALA A 25 23.20 18.06 1.66
C ALA A 25 23.62 17.27 0.41
N ARG A 26 23.91 15.98 0.56
CA ARG A 26 24.22 15.07 -0.57
C ARG A 26 23.03 14.89 -1.49
N MET A 27 21.80 14.74 -0.94
CA MET A 27 20.59 14.67 -1.77
C MET A 27 20.43 15.92 -2.65
N VAL A 28 20.56 17.10 -2.07
CA VAL A 28 20.47 18.38 -2.79
C VAL A 28 21.59 18.50 -3.84
N ALA A 29 22.83 18.15 -3.47
CA ALA A 29 23.95 18.16 -4.41
C ALA A 29 23.78 17.20 -5.58
N ALA A 30 23.05 16.09 -5.37
CA ALA A 30 22.69 15.15 -6.43
C ALA A 30 21.51 15.62 -7.31
N GLY A 31 20.92 16.78 -7.04
CA GLY A 31 19.78 17.32 -7.78
C GLY A 31 18.42 16.79 -7.35
N LEU A 32 18.34 16.13 -6.21
CA LEU A 32 17.07 15.66 -5.66
C LEU A 32 16.29 16.82 -5.02
N SER A 33 14.98 16.81 -5.17
CA SER A 33 14.09 17.85 -4.61
C SER A 33 12.99 17.30 -3.73
N TRP A 34 12.77 15.97 -3.73
CA TRP A 34 11.76 15.30 -2.93
C TRP A 34 12.37 14.18 -2.10
N VAL A 35 11.78 13.94 -0.92
CA VAL A 35 12.17 12.83 -0.05
C VAL A 35 10.96 12.28 0.67
N ARG A 36 10.74 10.96 0.58
CA ARG A 36 9.68 10.27 1.34
C ARG A 36 10.25 9.71 2.62
N ILE A 37 9.54 9.94 3.73
CA ILE A 37 9.91 9.44 5.07
C ILE A 37 8.68 9.00 5.85
N GLY A 38 8.88 8.23 6.91
CA GLY A 38 7.91 8.01 8.00
C GLY A 38 6.97 6.84 7.82
N GLU A 39 6.82 6.26 6.63
CA GLU A 39 5.83 5.23 6.32
C GLU A 39 5.98 3.91 7.07
N PHE A 40 7.11 3.68 7.70
CA PHE A 40 7.38 2.48 8.51
C PHE A 40 7.74 2.82 9.96
N GLY A 41 7.48 4.04 10.40
CA GLY A 41 8.01 4.58 11.65
C GLY A 41 7.10 4.42 12.88
N TRP A 42 6.00 3.67 12.84
CA TRP A 42 5.03 3.67 13.95
C TRP A 42 5.64 3.26 15.29
N ALA A 43 6.47 2.22 15.33
CA ALA A 43 7.13 1.79 16.55
C ALA A 43 8.10 2.84 17.14
N ARG A 44 8.60 3.76 16.29
CA ARG A 44 9.41 4.90 16.73
C ARG A 44 8.59 6.10 17.15
N MET A 45 7.41 6.27 16.57
CA MET A 45 6.46 7.31 16.95
C MET A 45 5.76 6.97 18.26
N GLU A 46 5.48 5.67 18.49
CA GLU A 46 4.71 5.19 19.63
C GLU A 46 5.23 3.80 20.07
N ALA A 47 6.37 3.79 20.76
CA ALA A 47 6.97 2.56 21.27
C ALA A 47 6.14 1.91 22.39
N VAL A 48 5.42 2.73 23.15
CA VAL A 48 4.50 2.33 24.22
C VAL A 48 3.13 2.89 23.89
N PRO A 49 2.05 2.09 23.99
CA PRO A 49 0.69 2.54 23.69
C PRO A 49 0.34 3.86 24.38
N GLY A 50 -0.07 4.86 23.60
CA GLY A 50 -0.45 6.18 24.10
C GLY A 50 0.72 7.14 24.37
N THR A 51 1.96 6.69 24.31
CA THR A 51 3.15 7.53 24.52
C THR A 51 3.78 7.89 23.17
N LEU A 52 3.54 9.11 22.71
CA LEU A 52 4.01 9.60 21.43
C LEU A 52 5.42 10.24 21.55
N THR A 53 6.31 9.87 20.66
CA THR A 53 7.69 10.39 20.55
C THR A 53 7.89 11.00 19.17
N TRP A 54 7.67 12.31 19.07
CA TRP A 54 7.73 13.04 17.81
C TRP A 54 9.07 13.69 17.52
N ASP A 55 9.94 13.89 18.52
CA ASP A 55 11.15 14.73 18.43
C ASP A 55 12.07 14.32 17.27
N TRP A 56 12.23 13.03 17.04
CA TRP A 56 13.07 12.52 15.95
C TRP A 56 12.46 12.85 14.57
N LEU A 57 11.13 12.75 14.42
CA LEU A 57 10.45 13.02 13.16
C LEU A 57 10.38 14.53 12.90
N ASP A 58 10.10 15.34 13.93
CA ASP A 58 10.16 16.79 13.87
C ASP A 58 11.52 17.25 13.37
N ARG A 59 12.58 16.70 13.96
CA ARG A 59 13.96 17.02 13.57
C ARG A 59 14.29 16.56 12.16
N ALA A 60 13.89 15.36 11.77
CA ALA A 60 14.11 14.83 10.42
C ALA A 60 13.44 15.73 9.36
N ILE A 61 12.18 16.10 9.56
CA ILE A 61 11.45 17.00 8.65
C ILE A 61 12.15 18.36 8.56
N ASN A 62 12.58 18.91 9.70
CA ASN A 62 13.26 20.20 9.73
C ASN A 62 14.62 20.17 9.02
N VAL A 63 15.43 19.13 9.24
CA VAL A 63 16.74 18.97 8.57
C VAL A 63 16.57 18.87 7.05
N LEU A 64 15.66 18.03 6.59
CA LEU A 64 15.39 17.83 5.17
C LEU A 64 14.81 19.09 4.52
N GLY A 65 13.81 19.71 5.15
CA GLY A 65 13.15 20.91 4.65
C GLY A 65 14.08 22.14 4.63
N THR A 66 14.89 22.34 5.66
CA THR A 66 15.86 23.43 5.72
C THR A 66 16.94 23.30 4.64
N ALA A 67 17.28 22.07 4.23
CA ALA A 67 18.19 21.83 3.12
C ALA A 67 17.57 22.14 1.75
N GLY A 68 16.25 22.37 1.66
CA GLY A 68 15.55 22.69 0.42
C GLY A 68 14.75 21.51 -0.18
N LEU A 69 14.67 20.39 0.54
CA LEU A 69 13.89 19.22 0.11
C LEU A 69 12.42 19.36 0.48
N LYS A 70 11.54 18.85 -0.39
CA LYS A 70 10.12 18.68 -0.13
C LYS A 70 9.86 17.30 0.45
N VAL A 71 9.17 17.23 1.57
CA VAL A 71 8.90 15.97 2.26
C VAL A 71 7.57 15.37 1.82
N VAL A 72 7.58 14.09 1.43
CA VAL A 72 6.40 13.22 1.40
C VAL A 72 6.35 12.48 2.74
N LEU A 73 5.34 12.75 3.54
CA LEU A 73 5.17 12.11 4.85
C LEU A 73 4.19 10.94 4.75
N GLY A 74 4.66 9.73 5.09
CA GLY A 74 3.85 8.52 5.08
C GLY A 74 3.10 8.27 6.38
N THR A 75 1.82 7.87 6.32
CA THR A 75 1.15 7.28 7.49
C THR A 75 1.70 5.86 7.72
N PRO A 76 2.04 5.47 8.97
CA PRO A 76 2.83 4.27 9.22
C PRO A 76 1.98 3.00 9.37
N THR A 77 0.81 2.98 8.77
CA THR A 77 -0.19 1.93 9.02
C THR A 77 0.11 0.58 8.35
N ALA A 78 1.11 0.53 7.47
CA ALA A 78 1.62 -0.74 6.93
C ALA A 78 2.45 -1.55 7.96
N THR A 79 2.91 -0.91 9.03
CA THR A 79 3.78 -1.53 10.04
C THR A 79 3.27 -1.28 11.47
N PRO A 80 2.13 -1.88 11.84
CA PRO A 80 1.65 -1.78 13.22
C PRO A 80 2.71 -2.30 14.20
N PRO A 81 2.96 -1.60 15.32
CA PRO A 81 3.95 -2.02 16.30
C PRO A 81 3.52 -3.30 17.04
N ARG A 82 4.50 -4.01 17.62
CA ARG A 82 4.27 -5.30 18.28
C ARG A 82 3.18 -5.26 19.36
N TRP A 83 3.12 -4.16 20.12
CA TRP A 83 2.11 -4.00 21.19
C TRP A 83 0.67 -3.97 20.67
N MET A 84 0.46 -3.66 19.39
CA MET A 84 -0.87 -3.67 18.77
C MET A 84 -1.49 -5.07 18.80
N LEU A 85 -0.66 -6.12 18.68
CA LEU A 85 -1.11 -7.51 18.78
C LEU A 85 -1.50 -7.92 20.20
N ASP A 86 -0.93 -7.28 21.20
CA ASP A 86 -1.36 -7.52 22.59
C ASP A 86 -2.71 -6.87 22.86
N LYS A 87 -2.99 -5.74 22.20
CA LYS A 87 -4.29 -5.06 22.27
C LYS A 87 -5.37 -5.75 21.44
N TYR A 88 -5.01 -6.22 20.25
CA TYR A 88 -5.89 -6.85 19.27
C TYR A 88 -5.27 -8.15 18.73
N PRO A 89 -5.32 -9.26 19.48
CA PRO A 89 -4.71 -10.53 19.03
C PRO A 89 -5.32 -11.08 17.73
N ASP A 90 -6.54 -10.69 17.41
CA ASP A 90 -7.32 -11.12 16.24
C ASP A 90 -7.20 -10.18 15.03
N MET A 91 -6.29 -9.20 15.08
CA MET A 91 -6.11 -8.24 13.96
C MET A 91 -5.29 -8.78 12.79
N LEU A 92 -4.69 -9.95 12.93
CA LEU A 92 -3.81 -10.51 11.90
C LEU A 92 -4.61 -10.94 10.67
N ALA A 93 -4.05 -10.66 9.49
CA ALA A 93 -4.58 -11.20 8.24
C ALA A 93 -4.50 -12.73 8.26
N VAL A 94 -5.48 -13.39 7.63
CA VAL A 94 -5.59 -14.84 7.57
C VAL A 94 -5.59 -15.28 6.11
N ASP A 95 -4.74 -16.24 5.75
CA ASP A 95 -4.65 -16.74 4.39
C ASP A 95 -5.81 -17.68 4.00
N ALA A 96 -5.88 -18.07 2.74
CA ALA A 96 -6.92 -18.95 2.23
C ALA A 96 -6.94 -20.35 2.87
N GLN A 97 -5.85 -20.76 3.50
CA GLN A 97 -5.71 -22.01 4.26
C GLN A 97 -6.07 -21.84 5.74
N ALA A 98 -6.71 -20.73 6.10
CA ALA A 98 -7.10 -20.36 7.47
C ALA A 98 -5.92 -20.22 8.44
N ARG A 99 -4.74 -19.86 7.95
CA ARG A 99 -3.55 -19.64 8.78
C ARG A 99 -3.38 -18.15 9.03
N ALA A 100 -3.32 -17.76 10.29
CA ALA A 100 -3.02 -16.37 10.65
C ALA A 100 -1.59 -16.01 10.26
N ARG A 101 -1.41 -14.83 9.66
CA ARG A 101 -0.10 -14.23 9.45
C ARG A 101 0.54 -13.91 10.80
N LYS A 102 1.85 -13.70 10.81
CA LYS A 102 2.58 -13.44 12.06
C LYS A 102 3.28 -12.09 12.00
N PHE A 103 3.52 -11.51 13.17
CA PHE A 103 4.42 -10.38 13.32
C PHE A 103 5.87 -10.78 12.96
N GLY A 104 6.63 -9.80 12.48
CA GLY A 104 8.04 -9.97 12.12
C GLY A 104 8.38 -9.43 10.73
N SER A 105 7.38 -8.89 10.04
CA SER A 105 7.54 -8.12 8.80
C SER A 105 6.51 -6.99 8.75
N ARG A 106 6.05 -6.61 7.58
CA ARG A 106 5.01 -5.60 7.39
C ARG A 106 3.71 -6.23 6.88
N ARG A 107 2.60 -5.48 6.92
CA ARG A 107 1.28 -5.82 6.35
C ARG A 107 0.62 -7.05 6.96
N HIS A 108 0.91 -7.36 8.20
CA HIS A 108 0.31 -8.48 8.93
C HIS A 108 -1.11 -8.20 9.43
N TYR A 109 -1.63 -6.98 9.24
CA TYR A 109 -2.97 -6.59 9.66
C TYR A 109 -4.06 -6.98 8.65
N ASP A 110 -5.29 -6.99 9.15
CA ASP A 110 -6.51 -7.22 8.40
C ASP A 110 -7.23 -5.90 8.14
N PHE A 111 -7.50 -5.57 6.88
CA PHE A 111 -8.24 -4.37 6.49
C PHE A 111 -9.64 -4.27 7.10
N SER A 112 -10.25 -5.39 7.43
CA SER A 112 -11.62 -5.47 7.98
C SER A 112 -11.66 -5.37 9.50
N HIS A 113 -10.51 -5.42 10.19
CA HIS A 113 -10.50 -5.40 11.66
C HIS A 113 -10.87 -4.03 12.22
N PRO A 114 -12.01 -3.88 12.93
CA PRO A 114 -12.49 -2.56 13.33
C PRO A 114 -11.57 -1.86 14.33
N GLY A 115 -11.01 -2.57 15.29
CA GLY A 115 -10.08 -2.00 16.27
C GLY A 115 -8.80 -1.49 15.63
N TYR A 116 -8.23 -2.23 14.68
CA TYR A 116 -7.05 -1.76 13.96
C TYR A 116 -7.37 -0.55 13.07
N ARG A 117 -8.53 -0.54 12.42
CA ARG A 117 -8.98 0.63 11.65
C ARG A 117 -9.10 1.89 12.52
N ASP A 118 -9.57 1.74 13.75
CA ASP A 118 -9.65 2.86 14.70
C ASP A 118 -8.26 3.37 15.10
N GLU A 119 -7.30 2.48 15.30
CA GLU A 119 -5.91 2.85 15.56
C GLU A 119 -5.26 3.56 14.36
N CYS A 120 -5.56 3.12 13.13
CA CYS A 120 -5.11 3.80 11.92
C CYS A 120 -5.69 5.22 11.81
N ARG A 121 -6.97 5.41 12.14
CA ARG A 121 -7.58 6.74 12.21
C ARG A 121 -6.93 7.60 13.29
N ARG A 122 -6.63 7.02 14.44
CA ARG A 122 -5.98 7.71 15.56
C ARG A 122 -4.61 8.23 15.18
N ILE A 123 -3.73 7.39 14.65
CA ILE A 123 -2.38 7.80 14.28
C ILE A 123 -2.40 8.80 13.11
N ALA A 124 -3.26 8.60 12.12
CA ALA A 124 -3.43 9.55 11.02
C ALA A 124 -3.88 10.93 11.52
N ARG A 125 -4.80 10.98 12.49
CA ARG A 125 -5.24 12.25 13.10
C ARG A 125 -4.11 12.94 13.85
N LEU A 126 -3.39 12.22 14.68
CA LEU A 126 -2.26 12.77 15.44
C LEU A 126 -1.17 13.34 14.50
N MET A 127 -0.87 12.64 13.42
CA MET A 127 0.08 13.11 12.41
C MET A 127 -0.46 14.32 11.64
N GLY A 128 -1.73 14.30 11.25
CA GLY A 128 -2.37 15.41 10.56
C GLY A 128 -2.41 16.68 11.40
N GLU A 129 -2.77 16.58 12.68
CA GLU A 129 -2.78 17.69 13.63
C GLU A 129 -1.38 18.26 13.83
N ARG A 130 -0.35 17.42 13.87
CA ARG A 130 1.03 17.87 14.11
C ARG A 130 1.71 18.44 12.89
N TYR A 131 1.53 17.79 11.74
CA TYR A 131 2.31 18.07 10.52
C TYR A 131 1.50 18.66 9.38
N GLY A 132 0.18 18.73 9.50
CA GLY A 132 -0.70 19.20 8.42
C GLY A 132 -0.40 20.61 7.94
N ALA A 133 0.02 21.49 8.83
CA ALA A 133 0.43 22.87 8.51
C ALA A 133 1.96 23.06 8.40
N ASN A 134 2.75 21.97 8.47
CA ASN A 134 4.20 22.07 8.37
C ASN A 134 4.60 22.43 6.94
N PRO A 135 5.34 23.54 6.71
CA PRO A 135 5.65 24.03 5.37
C PRO A 135 6.56 23.10 4.56
N TYR A 136 7.25 22.17 5.21
CA TYR A 136 8.14 21.20 4.55
C TYR A 136 7.43 19.93 4.12
N VAL A 137 6.26 19.62 4.70
CA VAL A 137 5.43 18.49 4.29
C VAL A 137 4.62 18.90 3.05
N ALA A 138 5.13 18.55 1.89
CA ALA A 138 4.61 18.97 0.60
C ALA A 138 3.66 17.95 -0.05
N ALA A 139 3.62 16.72 0.45
CA ALA A 139 2.69 15.67 0.08
C ALA A 139 2.57 14.62 1.19
N TRP A 140 1.49 13.83 1.15
CA TRP A 140 1.26 12.69 2.04
C TRP A 140 1.21 11.39 1.25
N GLN A 141 1.66 10.31 1.87
CA GLN A 141 1.38 8.95 1.41
C GLN A 141 0.56 8.22 2.47
N ILE A 142 -0.55 7.62 2.06
CA ILE A 142 -1.33 6.76 2.95
C ILE A 142 -0.79 5.34 2.86
N ASP A 143 -0.45 4.75 4.00
CA ASP A 143 0.00 3.35 4.10
C ASP A 143 1.17 3.05 3.14
N ASN A 144 1.32 1.81 2.68
CA ASN A 144 2.35 1.41 1.73
C ASN A 144 1.92 0.16 0.97
N GLU A 145 1.91 0.20 -0.35
CA GLU A 145 1.73 -0.95 -1.25
C GLU A 145 0.57 -1.88 -0.85
N TYR A 146 -0.68 -1.42 -0.95
CA TYR A 146 -1.84 -2.28 -0.73
C TYR A 146 -1.75 -3.58 -1.52
N ASP A 147 -2.14 -4.68 -0.91
CA ASP A 147 -2.09 -6.04 -1.42
C ASP A 147 -0.68 -6.65 -1.57
N CYS A 148 0.35 -6.01 -1.05
CA CYS A 148 1.67 -6.62 -1.01
C CYS A 148 1.61 -8.00 -0.33
N HIS A 149 2.07 -9.05 -1.02
CA HIS A 149 2.03 -10.45 -0.59
C HIS A 149 0.61 -10.99 -0.32
N ASP A 150 -0.34 -10.67 -1.19
CA ASP A 150 -1.71 -11.21 -1.20
C ASP A 150 -2.47 -10.94 0.11
N THR A 151 -2.37 -9.74 0.65
CA THR A 151 -2.96 -9.38 1.95
C THR A 151 -4.32 -8.70 1.87
N THR A 152 -4.85 -8.44 0.67
CA THR A 152 -6.21 -7.89 0.48
C THR A 152 -7.28 -8.88 0.90
N LEU A 153 -7.16 -10.14 0.46
CA LEU A 153 -8.10 -11.20 0.80
C LEU A 153 -7.70 -11.80 2.16
N SER A 154 -8.39 -11.39 3.22
CA SER A 154 -8.23 -11.97 4.55
C SER A 154 -9.41 -12.86 4.90
N TYR A 155 -9.13 -14.08 5.33
CA TYR A 155 -10.13 -15.08 5.71
C TYR A 155 -10.29 -15.14 7.23
N SER A 156 -10.32 -13.97 7.86
CA SER A 156 -10.46 -13.76 9.28
C SER A 156 -11.93 -13.71 9.73
N ASP A 157 -12.16 -13.82 11.03
CA ASP A 157 -13.48 -13.59 11.61
C ASP A 157 -13.98 -12.16 11.39
N ALA A 158 -13.11 -11.18 11.45
CA ALA A 158 -13.48 -9.79 11.17
C ALA A 158 -13.93 -9.62 9.71
N ALA A 159 -13.22 -10.22 8.76
CA ALA A 159 -13.61 -10.22 7.36
C ALA A 159 -14.93 -10.96 7.13
N ARG A 160 -15.14 -12.11 7.80
CA ARG A 160 -16.40 -12.86 7.70
C ARG A 160 -17.59 -12.03 8.17
N ARG A 161 -17.51 -11.41 9.32
CA ARG A 161 -18.59 -10.54 9.85
C ARG A 161 -18.84 -9.34 8.93
N GLY A 162 -17.77 -8.67 8.52
CA GLY A 162 -17.87 -7.54 7.59
C GLY A 162 -18.48 -7.94 6.25
N PHE A 163 -18.15 -9.13 5.74
CA PHE A 163 -18.71 -9.67 4.51
C PHE A 163 -20.21 -9.97 4.65
N GLN A 164 -20.63 -10.56 5.75
CA GLN A 164 -22.06 -10.82 6.05
C GLN A 164 -22.88 -9.51 6.08
N ASP A 165 -22.37 -8.47 6.72
CA ASP A 165 -22.98 -7.14 6.74
C ASP A 165 -23.04 -6.50 5.34
N TRP A 166 -21.96 -6.60 4.57
CA TRP A 166 -21.89 -6.11 3.20
C TRP A 166 -22.90 -6.83 2.29
N LEU A 167 -23.06 -8.16 2.45
CA LEU A 167 -24.04 -8.93 1.70
C LEU A 167 -25.47 -8.54 2.09
N ALA A 168 -25.75 -8.35 3.37
CA ALA A 168 -27.05 -7.92 3.86
C ALA A 168 -27.46 -6.56 3.30
N GLN A 169 -26.53 -5.61 3.24
CA GLN A 169 -26.76 -4.30 2.62
C GLN A 169 -27.02 -4.39 1.11
N ARG A 170 -26.30 -5.28 0.43
CA ARG A 170 -26.37 -5.41 -1.04
C ARG A 170 -27.61 -6.15 -1.52
N TYR A 171 -27.96 -7.25 -0.87
CA TYR A 171 -29.03 -8.14 -1.30
C TYR A 171 -30.33 -7.99 -0.51
N GLN A 172 -30.27 -7.41 0.68
CA GLN A 172 -31.38 -7.11 1.59
C GLN A 172 -32.16 -8.32 2.12
N SER A 173 -32.12 -9.47 1.42
CA SER A 173 -32.68 -10.73 1.93
C SER A 173 -31.85 -11.93 1.45
N PRO A 174 -31.79 -13.02 2.26
CA PRO A 174 -31.15 -14.26 1.85
C PRO A 174 -31.76 -14.84 0.58
N ALA A 175 -33.09 -14.76 0.43
CA ALA A 175 -33.78 -15.24 -0.77
C ALA A 175 -33.35 -14.50 -2.03
N ALA A 176 -33.09 -13.18 -1.96
CA ALA A 176 -32.58 -12.41 -3.09
C ALA A 176 -31.12 -12.80 -3.43
N LEU A 177 -30.28 -13.01 -2.40
CA LEU A 177 -28.93 -13.51 -2.57
C LEU A 177 -28.92 -14.89 -3.22
N ASN A 178 -29.72 -15.84 -2.70
CA ASN A 178 -29.80 -17.21 -3.24
C ASN A 178 -30.17 -17.21 -4.73
N ARG A 179 -31.14 -16.40 -5.13
CA ARG A 179 -31.52 -16.24 -6.55
C ARG A 179 -30.36 -15.66 -7.37
N ALA A 180 -29.73 -14.62 -6.88
CA ALA A 180 -28.63 -13.94 -7.58
C ALA A 180 -27.40 -14.83 -7.76
N TRP A 181 -27.12 -15.69 -6.79
CA TRP A 181 -25.99 -16.62 -6.82
C TRP A 181 -26.31 -17.98 -7.46
N GLY A 182 -27.57 -18.26 -7.75
CA GLY A 182 -28.01 -19.55 -8.27
C GLY A 182 -27.81 -20.70 -7.27
N ASN A 183 -28.04 -20.45 -6.00
CA ASN A 183 -27.72 -21.37 -4.89
C ASN A 183 -28.58 -22.65 -4.89
N VAL A 184 -29.64 -22.69 -5.67
CA VAL A 184 -30.41 -23.95 -5.90
C VAL A 184 -29.50 -25.07 -6.45
N PHE A 185 -28.43 -24.71 -7.16
CA PHE A 185 -27.40 -25.64 -7.60
C PHE A 185 -26.66 -26.21 -6.37
N TRP A 186 -26.59 -27.52 -6.30
CA TRP A 186 -25.97 -28.28 -5.18
C TRP A 186 -26.56 -27.97 -3.80
N SER A 187 -27.80 -27.47 -3.75
CA SER A 187 -28.48 -27.15 -2.47
C SER A 187 -27.68 -26.18 -1.59
N MET A 188 -27.14 -25.12 -2.17
CA MET A 188 -26.30 -24.14 -1.49
C MET A 188 -27.10 -22.96 -0.91
N ASP A 189 -28.44 -23.07 -0.81
CA ASP A 189 -29.28 -22.00 -0.28
C ASP A 189 -28.97 -21.68 1.19
N TYR A 190 -29.05 -20.41 1.53
CA TYR A 190 -28.91 -19.88 2.88
C TYR A 190 -30.26 -19.33 3.37
N ASP A 191 -30.54 -19.52 4.67
CA ASP A 191 -31.74 -18.99 5.33
C ASP A 191 -31.47 -17.63 6.00
N SER A 192 -30.19 -17.35 6.35
CA SER A 192 -29.76 -16.09 6.93
C SER A 192 -28.38 -15.71 6.44
N PHE A 193 -28.04 -14.42 6.52
CA PHE A 193 -26.68 -13.95 6.18
C PHE A 193 -25.61 -14.50 7.12
N ASP A 194 -25.95 -14.77 8.39
CA ASP A 194 -25.00 -15.30 9.38
C ASP A 194 -24.50 -16.72 9.05
N GLN A 195 -25.20 -17.44 8.20
CA GLN A 195 -24.78 -18.77 7.72
C GLN A 195 -23.70 -18.70 6.64
N ILE A 196 -23.49 -17.54 6.03
CA ILE A 196 -22.57 -17.38 4.91
C ILE A 196 -21.16 -17.24 5.44
N ASP A 197 -20.31 -18.23 5.15
CA ASP A 197 -18.89 -18.20 5.47
C ASP A 197 -18.07 -17.62 4.32
N LEU A 198 -16.77 -17.53 4.45
CA LEU A 198 -15.87 -17.11 3.40
C LEU A 198 -15.63 -18.24 2.39
N PRO A 199 -15.39 -17.92 1.10
CA PRO A 199 -15.34 -18.93 0.04
C PRO A 199 -13.99 -19.64 -0.06
N ASN A 200 -13.51 -20.19 1.05
CA ASN A 200 -12.30 -20.99 1.12
C ASN A 200 -12.58 -22.34 1.80
N LEU A 201 -11.69 -23.31 1.61
CA LEU A 201 -11.72 -24.63 2.25
C LEU A 201 -12.96 -25.46 1.91
N THR A 202 -13.69 -25.14 0.85
CA THR A 202 -14.76 -25.99 0.33
C THR A 202 -14.18 -27.26 -0.26
N VAL A 203 -14.95 -28.35 -0.24
CA VAL A 203 -14.48 -29.67 -0.71
C VAL A 203 -14.14 -29.67 -2.21
N THR A 204 -14.99 -29.02 -2.98
CA THR A 204 -14.77 -28.74 -4.41
C THR A 204 -14.75 -27.22 -4.61
N GLU A 205 -14.79 -26.75 -5.85
CA GLU A 205 -14.80 -25.35 -6.19
C GLU A 205 -16.01 -24.65 -5.56
N PRO A 206 -15.81 -23.53 -4.85
CA PRO A 206 -16.92 -22.76 -4.30
C PRO A 206 -17.74 -22.09 -5.41
N ASN A 207 -18.96 -21.66 -5.08
CA ASN A 207 -19.80 -20.89 -6.00
C ASN A 207 -19.05 -19.66 -6.54
N PRO A 208 -18.88 -19.52 -7.87
CA PRO A 208 -18.16 -18.38 -8.47
C PRO A 208 -18.74 -17.02 -8.09
N ALA A 209 -20.05 -16.91 -7.90
CA ALA A 209 -20.70 -15.67 -7.45
C ALA A 209 -20.30 -15.32 -6.01
N HIS A 210 -20.15 -16.32 -5.13
CA HIS A 210 -19.66 -16.17 -3.78
C HIS A 210 -18.20 -15.66 -3.76
N VAL A 211 -17.33 -16.29 -4.57
CA VAL A 211 -15.93 -15.86 -4.73
C VAL A 211 -15.84 -14.42 -5.21
N LEU A 212 -16.60 -14.08 -6.26
CA LEU A 212 -16.60 -12.73 -6.82
C LEU A 212 -17.13 -11.69 -5.82
N ALA A 213 -18.18 -12.03 -5.06
CA ALA A 213 -18.71 -11.15 -4.02
C ALA A 213 -17.68 -10.89 -2.91
N PHE A 214 -16.97 -11.92 -2.48
CA PHE A 214 -15.91 -11.78 -1.48
C PHE A 214 -14.73 -10.94 -1.98
N ARG A 215 -14.32 -11.10 -3.23
CA ARG A 215 -13.29 -10.23 -3.85
C ARG A 215 -13.73 -8.78 -3.92
N ARG A 216 -14.99 -8.51 -4.28
CA ARG A 216 -15.55 -7.14 -4.28
C ARG A 216 -15.61 -6.54 -2.89
N PHE A 217 -16.09 -7.32 -1.91
CA PHE A 217 -16.07 -6.90 -0.51
C PHE A 217 -14.64 -6.55 -0.04
N SER A 218 -13.67 -7.42 -0.32
CA SER A 218 -12.28 -7.22 0.07
C SER A 218 -11.68 -5.95 -0.56
N SER A 219 -11.98 -5.70 -1.83
CA SER A 219 -11.62 -4.45 -2.51
C SER A 219 -12.27 -3.23 -1.83
N ASP A 220 -13.55 -3.29 -1.52
CA ASP A 220 -14.28 -2.22 -0.83
C ASP A 220 -13.68 -1.93 0.56
N GLN A 221 -13.14 -2.94 1.25
CA GLN A 221 -12.45 -2.76 2.53
C GLN A 221 -11.15 -1.97 2.38
N VAL A 222 -10.37 -2.23 1.33
CA VAL A 222 -9.16 -1.45 1.03
C VAL A 222 -9.53 0.01 0.72
N VAL A 223 -10.54 0.23 -0.12
CA VAL A 223 -11.03 1.57 -0.46
C VAL A 223 -11.48 2.33 0.79
N ALA A 224 -12.27 1.69 1.65
CA ALA A 224 -12.76 2.30 2.89
C ALA A 224 -11.63 2.59 3.90
N PHE A 225 -10.64 1.69 4.00
CA PHE A 225 -9.45 1.87 4.82
C PHE A 225 -8.64 3.09 4.37
N ASN A 226 -8.39 3.21 3.07
CA ASN A 226 -7.69 4.34 2.48
C ASN A 226 -8.46 5.64 2.69
N ARG A 227 -9.75 5.66 2.36
CA ARG A 227 -10.63 6.84 2.47
C ARG A 227 -10.69 7.40 3.88
N ALA A 228 -10.73 6.53 4.89
CA ALA A 228 -10.77 6.94 6.28
C ALA A 228 -9.55 7.78 6.68
N GLN A 229 -8.35 7.37 6.27
CA GLN A 229 -7.13 8.12 6.52
C GLN A 229 -7.03 9.38 5.66
N VAL A 230 -7.39 9.27 4.37
CA VAL A 230 -7.41 10.42 3.45
C VAL A 230 -8.28 11.55 4.00
N ASN A 231 -9.50 11.24 4.44
CA ASN A 231 -10.42 12.26 4.98
C ASN A 231 -9.87 12.95 6.22
N ILE A 232 -9.20 12.19 7.09
CA ILE A 232 -8.58 12.72 8.31
C ILE A 232 -7.42 13.66 7.97
N ILE A 233 -6.52 13.24 7.08
CA ILE A 233 -5.36 14.06 6.67
C ILE A 233 -5.84 15.30 5.93
N ARG A 234 -6.80 15.17 5.00
CA ARG A 234 -7.33 16.30 4.22
C ARG A 234 -7.97 17.37 5.09
N ALA A 235 -8.55 16.99 6.22
CA ALA A 235 -9.11 17.93 7.17
C ALA A 235 -8.05 18.79 7.88
N GLN A 236 -6.77 18.40 7.82
CA GLN A 236 -5.65 19.03 8.53
C GLN A 236 -4.58 19.60 7.60
N SER A 237 -4.59 19.25 6.31
CA SER A 237 -3.52 19.59 5.37
C SER A 237 -4.07 19.89 3.98
N ASP A 238 -3.53 20.92 3.34
CA ASP A 238 -3.79 21.26 1.94
C ASP A 238 -2.83 20.54 0.98
N ALA A 239 -1.82 19.83 1.51
CA ALA A 239 -0.86 19.10 0.70
C ALA A 239 -1.54 17.90 0.01
N PRO A 240 -1.17 17.58 -1.26
CA PRO A 240 -1.76 16.48 -1.99
C PRO A 240 -1.48 15.14 -1.31
N ILE A 241 -2.44 14.24 -1.40
CA ILE A 241 -2.39 12.90 -0.80
C ILE A 241 -2.20 11.86 -1.89
N SER A 242 -1.34 10.90 -1.64
CA SER A 242 -1.01 9.81 -2.54
C SER A 242 -1.08 8.44 -1.86
N HIS A 243 -1.01 7.39 -2.66
CA HIS A 243 -0.68 6.03 -2.26
C HIS A 243 0.26 5.42 -3.30
N ASN A 244 1.21 4.58 -2.87
CA ASN A 244 2.14 3.90 -3.76
C ASN A 244 1.62 2.50 -4.13
N TYR A 245 1.11 2.38 -5.34
CA TYR A 245 0.64 1.11 -5.90
C TYR A 245 1.83 0.22 -6.30
N MET A 246 1.65 -1.09 -6.20
CA MET A 246 2.76 -2.03 -6.39
C MET A 246 2.93 -2.55 -7.82
N GLY A 247 1.95 -2.38 -8.69
CA GLY A 247 1.95 -3.03 -10.01
C GLY A 247 1.58 -4.52 -9.94
N ARG A 248 1.02 -5.09 -11.03
CA ARG A 248 0.57 -6.50 -11.11
C ARG A 248 -0.45 -6.93 -10.05
N ILE A 249 -1.03 -5.99 -9.35
CA ILE A 249 -2.04 -6.22 -8.31
C ILE A 249 -3.43 -6.17 -8.93
N THR A 250 -4.26 -7.17 -8.64
CA THR A 250 -5.62 -7.29 -9.19
C THR A 250 -6.70 -7.51 -8.13
N ASP A 251 -6.34 -7.53 -6.84
CA ASP A 251 -7.26 -7.91 -5.77
C ASP A 251 -8.03 -6.73 -5.16
N PHE A 252 -7.76 -5.50 -5.62
CA PHE A 252 -8.59 -4.33 -5.29
C PHE A 252 -8.72 -3.38 -6.48
N ASP A 253 -9.72 -2.52 -6.43
CA ASP A 253 -10.00 -1.51 -7.45
C ASP A 253 -9.09 -0.29 -7.29
N HIS A 254 -8.07 -0.19 -8.14
CA HIS A 254 -7.11 0.92 -8.15
C HIS A 254 -7.77 2.27 -8.44
N PHE A 255 -8.77 2.29 -9.32
CA PHE A 255 -9.48 3.53 -9.66
C PHE A 255 -10.35 4.02 -8.50
N ALA A 256 -10.99 3.11 -7.76
CA ALA A 256 -11.78 3.47 -6.59
C ALA A 256 -10.91 4.04 -5.45
N VAL A 257 -9.72 3.47 -5.22
CA VAL A 257 -8.71 4.06 -4.30
C VAL A 257 -8.22 5.40 -4.85
N GLY A 258 -7.87 5.46 -6.13
CA GLY A 258 -7.35 6.67 -6.80
C GLY A 258 -8.35 7.82 -6.83
N ALA A 259 -9.65 7.55 -6.79
CA ALA A 259 -10.69 8.58 -6.74
C ALA A 259 -10.59 9.48 -5.51
N ASP A 260 -10.07 8.93 -4.40
CA ASP A 260 -9.88 9.67 -3.15
C ASP A 260 -8.50 10.36 -3.04
N LEU A 261 -7.62 10.16 -4.02
CA LEU A 261 -6.24 10.67 -4.03
C LEU A 261 -6.05 11.82 -5.04
N GLU A 262 -5.15 12.74 -4.75
CA GLU A 262 -4.70 13.76 -5.70
C GLU A 262 -3.62 13.23 -6.63
N ILE A 263 -2.79 12.29 -6.18
CA ILE A 263 -1.68 11.74 -6.96
C ILE A 263 -1.70 10.21 -6.84
N ALA A 264 -1.70 9.50 -7.96
CA ALA A 264 -1.40 8.08 -7.99
C ALA A 264 0.11 7.89 -8.13
N THR A 265 0.73 7.16 -7.20
CA THR A 265 2.14 6.80 -7.33
C THR A 265 2.28 5.28 -7.45
N TRP A 266 3.37 4.80 -8.01
CA TRP A 266 3.60 3.37 -8.07
C TRP A 266 5.07 3.02 -7.90
N ASP A 267 5.35 1.75 -7.64
CA ASP A 267 6.65 1.25 -7.29
C ASP A 267 7.15 0.31 -8.39
N SER A 268 8.21 0.74 -9.07
CA SER A 268 8.77 0.06 -10.24
C SER A 268 10.02 -0.73 -9.87
N TYR A 269 9.89 -2.06 -9.92
CA TYR A 269 10.97 -3.00 -9.64
C TYR A 269 11.17 -3.96 -10.82
N PRO A 270 11.65 -3.48 -11.97
CA PRO A 270 11.61 -4.24 -13.22
C PRO A 270 12.43 -5.54 -13.17
N LEU A 271 13.58 -5.56 -12.50
CA LEU A 271 14.39 -6.79 -12.42
C LEU A 271 13.80 -7.80 -11.43
N GLY A 272 13.38 -7.34 -10.25
CA GLY A 272 12.78 -8.22 -9.25
C GLY A 272 11.46 -8.83 -9.73
N PHE A 273 10.62 -8.07 -10.40
CA PHE A 273 9.35 -8.55 -10.95
C PHE A 273 9.56 -9.54 -12.10
N LEU A 274 10.56 -9.34 -12.95
CA LEU A 274 10.91 -10.29 -14.00
C LEU A 274 11.22 -11.68 -13.43
N GLU A 275 11.97 -11.73 -12.33
CA GLU A 275 12.39 -12.97 -11.69
C GLU A 275 11.26 -13.69 -10.94
N ASP A 276 10.35 -12.97 -10.32
CA ASP A 276 9.43 -13.54 -9.34
C ASP A 276 7.94 -13.41 -9.72
N ARG A 277 7.50 -12.33 -10.41
CA ARG A 277 6.09 -11.96 -10.43
C ARG A 277 5.45 -11.79 -11.80
N VAL A 278 6.23 -11.63 -12.85
CA VAL A 278 5.70 -11.41 -14.21
C VAL A 278 5.25 -12.72 -14.85
N GLY A 279 5.77 -13.85 -14.39
CA GLY A 279 5.53 -15.16 -15.00
C GLY A 279 6.23 -15.31 -16.35
N ALA A 280 7.38 -14.66 -16.51
CA ALA A 280 8.21 -14.73 -17.70
C ALA A 280 8.78 -16.13 -17.92
N THR A 281 9.04 -16.49 -19.18
CA THR A 281 9.75 -17.72 -19.52
C THR A 281 11.21 -17.66 -19.02
N GLN A 282 11.86 -18.82 -18.86
CA GLN A 282 13.28 -18.84 -18.49
C GLN A 282 14.17 -18.15 -19.52
N GLU A 283 13.79 -18.20 -20.80
CA GLU A 283 14.49 -17.50 -21.88
C GLU A 283 14.40 -15.99 -21.70
N ASP A 284 13.20 -15.47 -21.46
CA ASP A 284 12.96 -14.03 -21.22
C ASP A 284 13.67 -13.57 -19.95
N GLN A 285 13.61 -14.36 -18.87
CA GLN A 285 14.33 -14.05 -17.63
C GLN A 285 15.84 -13.93 -17.85
N ARG A 286 16.43 -14.80 -18.67
CA ARG A 286 17.87 -14.69 -19.02
C ARG A 286 18.16 -13.51 -19.93
N HIS A 287 17.31 -13.30 -20.94
CA HIS A 287 17.50 -12.24 -21.92
C HIS A 287 17.40 -10.85 -21.29
N PHE A 288 16.38 -10.65 -20.46
CA PHE A 288 16.09 -9.38 -19.83
C PHE A 288 16.61 -9.24 -18.39
N ALA A 289 17.42 -10.18 -17.89
CA ALA A 289 17.84 -10.28 -16.48
C ALA A 289 18.37 -8.95 -15.90
N ARG A 290 19.03 -8.12 -16.71
CA ARG A 290 19.67 -6.89 -16.26
C ARG A 290 18.99 -5.60 -16.75
N GLN A 291 17.84 -5.73 -17.39
CA GLN A 291 17.08 -4.59 -17.94
C GLN A 291 15.59 -4.63 -17.61
N GLY A 292 15.05 -5.79 -17.21
CA GLY A 292 13.62 -5.98 -16.98
C GLY A 292 12.83 -6.15 -18.25
N ASP A 293 11.57 -6.59 -18.12
CA ASP A 293 10.62 -6.64 -19.23
C ASP A 293 10.27 -5.20 -19.64
N PRO A 294 10.51 -4.79 -20.91
CA PRO A 294 10.27 -3.42 -21.35
C PRO A 294 8.79 -3.02 -21.33
N ASP A 295 7.89 -3.96 -21.57
CA ASP A 295 6.45 -3.68 -21.60
C ASP A 295 5.87 -3.52 -20.20
N PHE A 296 6.45 -4.18 -19.19
CA PHE A 296 5.98 -4.14 -17.80
C PHE A 296 5.99 -2.71 -17.25
N GLN A 297 7.11 -2.00 -17.37
CA GLN A 297 7.23 -0.66 -16.80
C GLN A 297 6.37 0.34 -17.58
N ALA A 298 6.41 0.30 -18.90
CA ALA A 298 5.64 1.18 -19.77
C ALA A 298 4.12 1.04 -19.52
N PHE A 299 3.63 -0.19 -19.43
CA PHE A 299 2.21 -0.48 -19.14
C PHE A 299 1.78 0.16 -17.80
N HIS A 300 2.58 -0.02 -16.75
CA HIS A 300 2.22 0.48 -15.43
C HIS A 300 2.33 2.00 -15.30
N HIS A 301 3.25 2.64 -16.01
CA HIS A 301 3.27 4.10 -16.12
C HIS A 301 1.94 4.63 -16.68
N ASP A 302 1.45 4.05 -17.77
CA ASP A 302 0.18 4.45 -18.37
C ASP A 302 -1.02 4.13 -17.49
N LEU A 303 -1.01 2.96 -16.82
CA LEU A 303 -2.07 2.58 -15.88
C LEU A 303 -2.19 3.61 -14.74
N TYR A 304 -1.09 3.94 -14.08
CA TYR A 304 -1.15 4.84 -12.93
C TYR A 304 -1.30 6.31 -13.34
N ARG A 305 -0.88 6.68 -14.54
CA ARG A 305 -1.27 7.96 -15.13
C ARG A 305 -2.79 8.04 -15.32
N ALA A 306 -3.42 6.97 -15.75
CA ALA A 306 -4.89 6.91 -15.88
C ALA A 306 -5.57 6.94 -14.50
N VAL A 307 -5.13 6.13 -13.54
CA VAL A 307 -5.63 6.12 -12.16
C VAL A 307 -5.54 7.51 -11.52
N GLY A 308 -4.43 8.20 -11.71
CA GLY A 308 -4.16 9.55 -11.20
C GLY A 308 -4.76 10.69 -12.04
N ARG A 309 -5.51 10.38 -13.10
CA ARG A 309 -6.11 11.40 -13.98
C ARG A 309 -5.08 12.38 -14.55
N GLY A 310 -3.90 11.86 -14.89
CA GLY A 310 -2.76 12.61 -15.38
C GLY A 310 -1.78 13.08 -14.28
N ARG A 311 -2.12 12.94 -13.00
CA ARG A 311 -1.23 13.24 -11.87
C ARG A 311 -0.69 11.95 -11.27
N TRP A 312 0.51 11.59 -11.64
CA TRP A 312 1.13 10.34 -11.22
C TRP A 312 2.63 10.50 -11.02
N TRP A 313 3.21 9.66 -10.14
CA TRP A 313 4.64 9.59 -9.88
C TRP A 313 5.11 8.14 -9.86
N VAL A 314 6.40 7.93 -10.07
CA VAL A 314 7.10 6.73 -9.60
C VAL A 314 7.59 7.05 -8.19
N MET A 315 7.03 6.38 -7.17
CA MET A 315 7.44 6.60 -5.78
C MET A 315 8.71 5.82 -5.45
N GLU A 316 8.82 4.62 -5.97
CA GLU A 316 9.99 3.77 -5.79
C GLU A 316 10.47 3.28 -7.16
N GLN A 317 11.74 3.50 -7.46
CA GLN A 317 12.40 2.94 -8.65
C GLN A 317 13.52 2.03 -8.19
N GLN A 318 13.53 0.77 -8.67
CA GLN A 318 14.60 -0.16 -8.35
C GLN A 318 15.98 0.40 -8.73
N PRO A 319 16.90 0.63 -7.78
CA PRO A 319 18.25 1.10 -8.09
C PRO A 319 19.26 -0.03 -8.23
N GLY A 320 18.92 -1.23 -7.72
CA GLY A 320 19.81 -2.38 -7.64
C GLY A 320 19.14 -3.58 -6.97
N PRO A 321 19.88 -4.40 -6.20
CA PRO A 321 19.35 -5.57 -5.52
C PRO A 321 18.20 -5.24 -4.56
N VAL A 322 17.27 -6.19 -4.44
CA VAL A 322 16.14 -6.14 -3.50
C VAL A 322 16.14 -7.44 -2.66
N ASN A 323 15.66 -7.35 -1.41
CA ASN A 323 15.72 -8.47 -0.47
C ASN A 323 14.69 -9.58 -0.74
N TRP A 324 13.68 -9.32 -1.56
CA TRP A 324 12.56 -10.24 -1.84
C TRP A 324 12.71 -11.00 -3.17
N ALA A 325 13.60 -10.57 -4.07
CA ALA A 325 13.82 -11.29 -5.33
C ALA A 325 14.76 -12.49 -5.12
N PRO A 326 14.47 -13.65 -5.73
CA PRO A 326 15.30 -14.83 -5.59
C PRO A 326 16.68 -14.70 -6.25
N HIS A 327 16.79 -13.79 -7.24
CA HIS A 327 18.02 -13.52 -7.98
C HIS A 327 18.13 -12.01 -8.21
N ASN A 328 19.33 -11.46 -7.98
CA ASN A 328 19.58 -10.02 -8.02
C ASN A 328 20.77 -9.65 -8.92
N PRO A 329 20.64 -9.74 -10.24
CA PRO A 329 21.68 -9.25 -11.13
C PRO A 329 21.77 -7.72 -11.05
N ALA A 330 22.97 -7.18 -11.18
CA ALA A 330 23.11 -5.72 -11.28
C ALA A 330 22.49 -5.21 -12.59
N PRO A 331 21.79 -4.09 -12.60
CA PRO A 331 21.33 -3.46 -13.84
C PRO A 331 22.49 -3.22 -14.83
N LEU A 332 22.19 -3.20 -16.12
CA LEU A 332 23.16 -2.75 -17.11
C LEU A 332 23.58 -1.29 -16.83
N PRO A 333 24.84 -0.92 -17.14
CA PRO A 333 25.26 0.48 -17.02
C PRO A 333 24.31 1.41 -17.77
N GLY A 334 23.82 2.44 -17.10
CA GLY A 334 22.86 3.39 -17.64
C GLY A 334 21.38 2.95 -17.57
N MET A 335 21.07 1.76 -17.09
CA MET A 335 19.72 1.24 -17.09
C MET A 335 18.79 2.01 -16.12
N VAL A 336 19.24 2.33 -14.92
CA VAL A 336 18.48 3.16 -13.97
C VAL A 336 18.18 4.54 -14.56
N ARG A 337 19.14 5.11 -15.28
CA ARG A 337 18.93 6.38 -15.99
C ARG A 337 17.87 6.23 -17.09
N LEU A 338 17.90 5.14 -17.86
CA LEU A 338 16.92 4.88 -18.91
C LEU A 338 15.51 4.74 -18.33
N TRP A 339 15.33 3.96 -17.26
CA TRP A 339 14.04 3.84 -16.58
C TRP A 339 13.51 5.19 -16.08
N THR A 340 14.38 6.05 -15.57
CA THR A 340 14.00 7.41 -15.13
C THR A 340 13.53 8.26 -16.31
N TRP A 341 14.22 8.21 -17.44
CA TRP A 341 13.82 8.93 -18.65
C TRP A 341 12.52 8.38 -19.24
N GLU A 342 12.32 7.08 -19.19
CA GLU A 342 11.07 6.46 -19.61
C GLU A 342 9.88 6.98 -18.78
N ALA A 343 10.01 7.03 -17.45
CA ALA A 343 8.98 7.61 -16.59
C ALA A 343 8.68 9.07 -16.97
N PHE A 344 9.70 9.87 -17.24
CA PHE A 344 9.53 11.25 -17.71
C PHE A 344 8.86 11.34 -19.09
N ALA A 345 9.10 10.37 -19.97
CA ALA A 345 8.47 10.33 -21.29
C ALA A 345 6.97 10.00 -21.21
N HIS A 346 6.58 9.21 -20.23
CA HIS A 346 5.17 8.91 -19.96
C HIS A 346 4.42 10.02 -19.23
N GLY A 347 5.05 11.10 -18.80
CA GLY A 347 4.44 12.25 -18.15
C GLY A 347 4.82 12.43 -16.73
#